data_5d6ff777163ebbe488b9385cd0569892
#
_entry.id   5d6ff777163ebbe488b9385cd0569892
#
_cell.length_a   1.000
_cell.length_b   1.000
_cell.length_c   1.000
_cell.angle_alpha   90.00
_cell.angle_beta   90.00
_cell.angle_gamma   90.00
#
_symmetry.space_group_name_H-M   'P 1'
#
loop_
_entity.id
_entity.type
_entity.pdbx_description
1 polymer ?
#
loop_
_entity_poly.entity_id
_entity_poly.type
_entity_poly.pdbx_seq_one_letter_code
_entity_poly.pdbx_strand_id
1 'polypeptide(L)'
;PGHYVPSSGQVSQTPCPIGTYQPNGGQSECMDASPGHYTIVPISATEQYPCHAGTYLPSSGQYAENDTVSGYAFDTRPIDGQGTLVAEICISNSPGHYSDFGSPDEVPCPPGTYQPNPGYTYCIETTPGYYTGDSGNTGETPCEGGTYQPNPGQSSCFSASPGHKASPNSLQQDECTPGTYSDEFGLEECKLADPGYYTTDFGATTQTPCLPGEYQPTPGQTSCIATYPGHYSSEPGTAH
;
A
#
# COMPACT_ATOMS: atom_id res chain seq x y z
N PRO A 1 46.03 -4.98 7.71
CA PRO A 1 44.74 -4.55 7.20
C PRO A 1 44.88 -3.57 6.02
N GLY A 2 43.91 -3.52 5.13
CA GLY A 2 43.90 -2.62 3.99
C GLY A 2 44.92 -2.95 2.87
N HIS A 3 45.67 -4.05 3.02
CA HIS A 3 46.70 -4.48 2.08
C HIS A 3 46.67 -5.99 1.89
N TYR A 4 47.25 -6.44 0.77
CA TYR A 4 47.42 -7.86 0.45
C TYR A 4 48.78 -8.17 -0.16
N VAL A 5 49.16 -9.45 -0.19
CA VAL A 5 50.40 -9.94 -0.76
C VAL A 5 50.06 -11.13 -1.69
N PRO A 6 50.02 -10.93 -3.02
CA PRO A 6 49.45 -11.92 -3.95
C PRO A 6 50.26 -13.20 -4.11
N SER A 7 51.52 -13.20 -3.70
CA SER A 7 52.39 -14.38 -3.79
C SER A 7 53.47 -14.40 -2.71
N SER A 8 54.00 -15.56 -2.40
CA SER A 8 55.13 -15.74 -1.47
C SER A 8 56.41 -15.07 -2.01
N GLY A 9 57.28 -14.61 -1.09
CA GLY A 9 58.57 -14.00 -1.42
C GLY A 9 58.50 -12.52 -1.80
N GLN A 10 57.37 -11.87 -1.68
CA GLN A 10 57.22 -10.42 -1.85
C GLN A 10 57.90 -9.66 -0.69
N VAL A 11 58.53 -8.54 -1.02
CA VAL A 11 59.22 -7.66 -0.03
C VAL A 11 58.35 -6.48 0.40
N SER A 12 57.17 -6.33 -0.22
CA SER A 12 56.20 -5.26 0.06
C SER A 12 54.76 -5.75 -0.07
N GLN A 13 53.85 -5.14 0.67
CA GLN A 13 52.42 -5.35 0.54
C GLN A 13 51.81 -4.33 -0.43
N THR A 14 50.76 -4.74 -1.11
CA THR A 14 49.99 -3.93 -2.06
C THR A 14 48.73 -3.39 -1.39
N PRO A 15 48.41 -2.09 -1.48
CA PRO A 15 47.17 -1.55 -0.93
C PRO A 15 45.95 -2.10 -1.68
N CYS A 16 44.85 -2.29 -0.98
CA CYS A 16 43.58 -2.65 -1.60
C CYS A 16 43.13 -1.57 -2.58
N PRO A 17 42.75 -1.95 -3.80
CA PRO A 17 42.16 -1.03 -4.78
C PRO A 17 40.86 -0.38 -4.28
N ILE A 18 40.47 0.69 -4.95
CA ILE A 18 39.18 1.37 -4.75
C ILE A 18 38.03 0.35 -4.93
N GLY A 19 37.02 0.41 -4.08
CA GLY A 19 35.88 -0.52 -4.10
C GLY A 19 36.14 -1.85 -3.37
N THR A 20 37.39 -2.06 -2.89
CA THR A 20 37.77 -3.28 -2.15
C THR A 20 38.31 -2.96 -0.77
N TYR A 21 38.26 -3.90 0.15
CA TYR A 21 38.74 -3.75 1.52
C TYR A 21 39.39 -5.04 2.06
N GLN A 22 40.19 -4.91 3.11
CA GLN A 22 40.76 -6.05 3.81
C GLN A 22 40.90 -5.77 5.31
N PRO A 23 40.05 -6.37 6.17
CA PRO A 23 40.10 -6.15 7.62
C PRO A 23 41.28 -6.84 8.30
N ASN A 24 41.82 -7.90 7.69
CA ASN A 24 42.85 -8.74 8.28
C ASN A 24 44.20 -8.54 7.64
N GLY A 25 45.28 -8.66 8.40
CA GLY A 25 46.62 -8.72 7.87
C GLY A 25 46.97 -10.11 7.32
N GLY A 26 48.00 -10.15 6.41
CA GLY A 26 48.52 -11.43 5.90
C GLY A 26 47.68 -12.12 4.86
N GLN A 27 46.80 -11.40 4.20
CA GLN A 27 45.93 -11.92 3.16
C GLN A 27 46.58 -11.85 1.76
N SER A 28 46.11 -12.75 0.87
CA SER A 28 46.58 -12.81 -0.50
C SER A 28 45.77 -11.96 -1.49
N GLU A 29 44.63 -11.48 -1.08
CA GLU A 29 43.67 -10.68 -1.89
C GLU A 29 42.84 -9.72 -1.04
N CYS A 30 42.22 -8.73 -1.65
CA CYS A 30 41.20 -7.88 -1.06
C CYS A 30 39.81 -8.36 -1.47
N MET A 31 38.80 -8.05 -0.67
CA MET A 31 37.42 -8.38 -0.91
C MET A 31 36.70 -7.18 -1.52
N ASP A 32 35.84 -7.41 -2.51
CA ASP A 32 34.93 -6.38 -3.02
C ASP A 32 33.95 -5.94 -1.93
N ALA A 33 33.61 -4.66 -1.88
CA ALA A 33 32.46 -4.22 -1.10
C ALA A 33 31.20 -4.96 -1.58
N SER A 34 30.44 -5.51 -0.64
CA SER A 34 29.22 -6.30 -0.95
C SER A 34 28.13 -5.38 -1.51
N PRO A 35 27.16 -5.91 -2.27
CA PRO A 35 25.94 -5.15 -2.58
C PRO A 35 25.32 -4.57 -1.31
N GLY A 36 24.76 -3.38 -1.38
CA GLY A 36 24.28 -2.62 -0.23
C GLY A 36 25.38 -1.90 0.56
N HIS A 37 26.68 -2.08 0.19
CA HIS A 37 27.82 -1.49 0.90
C HIS A 37 28.81 -0.84 -0.08
N TYR A 38 29.61 0.08 0.44
CA TYR A 38 30.66 0.79 -0.30
C TYR A 38 31.89 0.97 0.57
N THR A 39 33.03 1.28 -0.06
CA THR A 39 34.24 1.72 0.64
C THR A 39 34.43 3.20 0.46
N ILE A 40 35.19 3.85 1.36
CA ILE A 40 35.53 5.26 1.26
C ILE A 40 36.98 5.37 0.77
N VAL A 41 37.24 6.21 -0.22
CA VAL A 41 38.62 6.51 -0.64
C VAL A 41 39.34 7.33 0.44
N PRO A 42 40.69 7.21 0.54
CA PRO A 42 41.64 6.65 -0.44
C PRO A 42 41.80 5.14 -0.33
N ILE A 43 42.67 4.57 -1.20
CA ILE A 43 43.07 3.16 -1.21
C ILE A 43 43.43 2.63 0.20
N SER A 44 43.45 1.31 0.37
CA SER A 44 43.74 0.64 1.62
C SER A 44 42.58 0.56 2.61
N ALA A 45 41.33 0.51 2.13
CA ALA A 45 40.19 0.37 3.00
C ALA A 45 40.28 -0.90 3.88
N THR A 46 39.92 -0.78 5.15
CA THR A 46 39.89 -1.88 6.11
C THR A 46 38.50 -2.40 6.38
N GLU A 47 37.47 -1.67 5.94
CA GLU A 47 36.07 -1.98 6.16
C GLU A 47 35.19 -1.46 5.01
N GLN A 48 33.97 -1.97 4.94
CA GLN A 48 32.90 -1.48 4.06
C GLN A 48 31.81 -0.82 4.90
N TYR A 49 31.09 0.13 4.34
CA TYR A 49 30.03 0.91 4.99
C TYR A 49 28.68 0.60 4.33
N PRO A 50 27.64 0.31 5.12
CA PRO A 50 26.30 0.04 4.58
C PRO A 50 25.66 1.33 4.07
N CYS A 51 24.85 1.21 3.00
CA CYS A 51 23.91 2.26 2.61
C CYS A 51 22.92 2.52 3.72
N HIS A 52 22.49 3.78 3.86
CA HIS A 52 21.45 4.15 4.84
C HIS A 52 20.10 3.54 4.48
N ALA A 53 19.29 3.32 5.49
CA ALA A 53 17.91 2.91 5.29
C ALA A 53 17.16 3.95 4.43
N GLY A 54 16.33 3.49 3.50
CA GLY A 54 15.70 4.32 2.47
C GLY A 54 16.53 4.43 1.18
N THR A 55 17.73 3.84 1.15
CA THR A 55 18.60 3.77 -0.05
C THR A 55 19.12 2.36 -0.26
N TYR A 56 19.51 2.03 -1.49
CA TYR A 56 20.02 0.71 -1.88
C TYR A 56 21.21 0.81 -2.83
N LEU A 57 21.96 -0.29 -3.01
CA LEU A 57 23.10 -0.35 -3.89
C LEU A 57 23.26 -1.77 -4.47
N PRO A 58 22.85 -2.02 -5.73
CA PRO A 58 22.81 -3.37 -6.28
C PRO A 58 24.18 -3.95 -6.65
N SER A 59 25.19 -3.10 -6.87
CA SER A 59 26.48 -3.55 -7.37
C SER A 59 27.51 -3.71 -6.26
N SER A 60 28.34 -4.76 -6.35
CA SER A 60 29.55 -4.92 -5.53
C SER A 60 30.69 -4.01 -5.98
N GLY A 61 31.73 -3.90 -5.15
CA GLY A 61 32.95 -3.16 -5.50
C GLY A 61 32.76 -1.65 -5.62
N GLN A 62 31.74 -1.09 -5.00
CA GLN A 62 31.42 0.33 -5.07
C GLN A 62 32.22 1.14 -4.04
N TYR A 63 32.47 2.40 -4.36
CA TYR A 63 33.19 3.34 -3.47
C TYR A 63 32.62 4.74 -3.55
N ALA A 64 32.70 5.45 -2.46
CA ALA A 64 32.39 6.88 -2.37
C ALA A 64 33.68 7.71 -2.41
N GLU A 65 33.70 8.76 -3.22
CA GLU A 65 34.75 9.77 -3.18
C GLU A 65 34.51 10.73 -2.01
N ASN A 66 35.56 11.09 -1.31
CA ASN A 66 35.49 12.17 -0.32
C ASN A 66 35.27 13.49 -1.07
N ASP A 67 34.04 13.90 -1.17
CA ASP A 67 33.73 15.20 -1.75
C ASP A 67 33.86 16.30 -0.68
N THR A 68 34.89 17.12 -0.80
CA THR A 68 35.16 18.28 0.06
C THR A 68 34.28 19.47 -0.33
N VAL A 69 33.06 19.26 -0.79
CA VAL A 69 32.16 20.37 -1.13
C VAL A 69 31.60 20.99 0.14
N SER A 70 32.23 22.07 0.55
CA SER A 70 31.77 22.97 1.58
C SER A 70 30.46 23.64 1.18
N GLY A 71 29.40 23.52 2.00
CA GLY A 71 28.37 24.52 2.00
C GLY A 71 26.91 24.13 2.11
N TYR A 72 26.52 22.91 2.51
CA TYR A 72 25.09 22.62 2.75
C TYR A 72 24.84 22.12 4.19
N ALA A 73 24.28 22.99 4.98
CA ALA A 73 24.15 22.87 6.43
C ALA A 73 22.95 22.01 6.93
N PHE A 74 22.26 21.24 6.08
CA PHE A 74 21.13 20.40 6.46
C PHE A 74 21.05 19.09 5.68
N ASP A 75 22.20 18.51 5.39
CA ASP A 75 22.21 17.22 4.74
C ASP A 75 22.35 16.12 5.77
N THR A 76 21.37 15.21 5.82
CA THR A 76 21.39 14.01 6.67
C THR A 76 22.28 12.90 6.08
N ARG A 77 23.07 13.21 5.06
CA ARG A 77 24.03 12.29 4.47
C ARG A 77 25.10 11.90 5.50
N PRO A 78 25.56 10.65 5.45
CA PRO A 78 26.59 10.21 6.38
C PRO A 78 27.85 11.06 6.19
N ILE A 79 28.30 11.64 7.26
CA ILE A 79 29.63 12.22 7.37
C ILE A 79 30.58 11.10 7.82
N ASP A 80 31.74 10.99 7.15
CA ASP A 80 32.81 10.16 7.68
C ASP A 80 33.23 10.70 9.07
N GLY A 81 33.97 9.93 9.81
CA GLY A 81 34.46 10.35 11.13
C GLY A 81 35.33 11.64 11.13
N GLN A 82 35.54 12.24 9.96
CA GLN A 82 36.30 13.49 9.74
C GLN A 82 35.38 14.68 9.41
N GLY A 83 34.04 14.47 9.33
CA GLY A 83 33.09 15.53 8.99
C GLY A 83 32.97 15.82 7.49
N THR A 84 33.46 14.92 6.63
CA THR A 84 33.40 15.06 5.18
C THR A 84 32.12 14.42 4.65
N LEU A 85 31.39 15.12 3.77
CA LEU A 85 30.25 14.57 3.06
C LEU A 85 30.72 13.46 2.11
N VAL A 86 30.16 12.28 2.25
CA VAL A 86 30.42 11.18 1.32
C VAL A 86 29.50 11.35 0.13
N ALA A 87 30.02 11.33 -1.08
CA ALA A 87 29.22 11.43 -2.30
C ALA A 87 28.11 10.39 -2.31
N GLU A 88 26.95 10.78 -2.80
CA GLU A 88 25.74 9.98 -2.81
C GLU A 88 25.88 8.82 -3.80
N ILE A 89 26.43 7.70 -3.34
CA ILE A 89 26.58 6.49 -4.14
C ILE A 89 25.36 5.56 -4.01
N CYS A 90 24.70 5.60 -2.86
CA CYS A 90 23.50 4.83 -2.61
C CYS A 90 22.29 5.49 -3.32
N ILE A 91 21.48 4.68 -3.95
CA ILE A 91 20.31 5.11 -4.73
C ILE A 91 19.11 5.22 -3.81
N SER A 92 18.42 6.36 -3.78
CA SER A 92 17.17 6.51 -3.06
C SER A 92 16.10 5.56 -3.60
N ASN A 93 15.34 4.92 -2.73
CA ASN A 93 14.20 4.10 -3.12
C ASN A 93 13.21 4.91 -3.97
N SER A 94 12.61 4.24 -4.93
CA SER A 94 11.49 4.77 -5.71
C SER A 94 10.22 4.91 -4.85
N PRO A 95 9.30 5.81 -5.18
CA PRO A 95 7.97 5.77 -4.59
C PRO A 95 7.36 4.36 -4.72
N GLY A 96 6.60 3.93 -3.72
CA GLY A 96 6.08 2.56 -3.65
C GLY A 96 7.04 1.53 -3.06
N HIS A 97 8.27 1.93 -2.68
CA HIS A 97 9.30 1.02 -2.18
C HIS A 97 9.91 1.52 -0.86
N TYR A 98 10.55 0.60 -0.16
CA TYR A 98 11.33 0.86 1.06
C TYR A 98 12.61 0.00 1.06
N SER A 99 13.56 0.34 1.93
CA SER A 99 14.75 -0.50 2.19
C SER A 99 15.32 -0.24 3.58
N ASP A 100 16.00 -1.26 4.10
CA ASP A 100 16.75 -1.21 5.35
C ASP A 100 18.22 -0.82 5.13
N PHE A 101 18.98 -0.68 6.21
CA PHE A 101 20.42 -0.48 6.15
C PHE A 101 21.13 -1.59 5.38
N GLY A 102 22.02 -1.22 4.48
CA GLY A 102 22.83 -2.16 3.72
C GLY A 102 22.03 -2.99 2.70
N SER A 103 20.85 -2.50 2.28
CA SER A 103 20.04 -3.21 1.29
C SER A 103 20.70 -3.18 -0.09
N PRO A 104 20.78 -4.35 -0.77
CA PRO A 104 21.22 -4.40 -2.15
C PRO A 104 20.15 -3.90 -3.12
N ASP A 105 18.87 -4.03 -2.78
CA ASP A 105 17.71 -3.69 -3.60
C ASP A 105 16.64 -2.96 -2.79
N GLU A 106 15.78 -2.22 -3.48
CA GLU A 106 14.55 -1.69 -2.89
C GLU A 106 13.45 -2.77 -2.85
N VAL A 107 12.57 -2.71 -1.85
CA VAL A 107 11.49 -3.67 -1.63
C VAL A 107 10.14 -2.97 -1.90
N PRO A 108 9.29 -3.51 -2.79
CA PRO A 108 7.97 -2.92 -3.03
C PRO A 108 7.07 -3.03 -1.79
N CYS A 109 6.31 -2.00 -1.52
CA CYS A 109 5.28 -2.02 -0.48
C CYS A 109 4.29 -3.16 -0.73
N PRO A 110 3.98 -4.00 0.25
CA PRO A 110 3.02 -5.09 0.08
C PRO A 110 1.58 -4.56 -0.10
N PRO A 111 0.67 -5.39 -0.67
CA PRO A 111 -0.74 -5.04 -0.74
C PRO A 111 -1.30 -4.62 0.62
N GLY A 112 -2.20 -3.64 0.63
CA GLY A 112 -2.69 -2.99 1.86
C GLY A 112 -1.82 -1.82 2.33
N THR A 113 -0.67 -1.57 1.68
CA THR A 113 0.25 -0.49 2.04
C THR A 113 0.74 0.29 0.82
N TYR A 114 1.23 1.49 1.03
CA TYR A 114 1.75 2.37 -0.02
C TYR A 114 2.86 3.29 0.51
N GLN A 115 3.64 3.88 -0.43
CA GLN A 115 4.60 4.94 -0.11
C GLN A 115 4.65 5.99 -1.22
N PRO A 116 4.14 7.21 -1.00
CA PRO A 116 4.11 8.26 -2.04
C PRO A 116 5.47 8.87 -2.34
N ASN A 117 6.42 8.80 -1.42
CA ASN A 117 7.67 9.52 -1.51
C ASN A 117 8.87 8.58 -1.67
N PRO A 118 9.94 9.01 -2.36
CA PRO A 118 11.18 8.25 -2.46
C PRO A 118 11.97 8.28 -1.13
N GLY A 119 12.90 7.33 -0.97
CA GLY A 119 13.87 7.34 0.12
C GLY A 119 13.32 6.95 1.51
N TYR A 120 12.19 6.29 1.57
CA TYR A 120 11.57 5.89 2.84
C TYR A 120 11.96 4.47 3.26
N THR A 121 11.87 4.23 4.57
CA THR A 121 12.26 2.98 5.23
C THR A 121 11.07 2.09 5.58
N TYR A 122 9.85 2.53 5.31
CA TYR A 122 8.61 1.82 5.63
C TYR A 122 7.49 2.21 4.66
N CYS A 123 6.48 1.36 4.60
CA CYS A 123 5.24 1.64 3.89
C CYS A 123 4.14 2.08 4.88
N ILE A 124 3.20 2.87 4.38
CA ILE A 124 2.06 3.40 5.12
C ILE A 124 0.89 2.44 4.89
N GLU A 125 0.18 2.04 5.94
CA GLU A 125 -1.06 1.27 5.81
C GLU A 125 -2.16 2.12 5.19
N THR A 126 -3.01 1.50 4.35
CA THR A 126 -4.21 2.17 3.82
C THR A 126 -5.15 2.56 4.96
N THR A 127 -5.84 3.69 4.79
CA THR A 127 -6.83 4.14 5.76
C THR A 127 -8.16 3.38 5.60
N PRO A 128 -9.01 3.27 6.66
CA PRO A 128 -10.34 2.73 6.50
C PRO A 128 -11.13 3.44 5.39
N GLY A 129 -11.88 2.67 4.60
CA GLY A 129 -12.56 3.15 3.38
C GLY A 129 -11.70 3.08 2.12
N TYR A 130 -10.42 2.68 2.25
CA TYR A 130 -9.45 2.57 1.13
C TYR A 130 -8.73 1.22 1.14
N TYR A 131 -8.11 0.90 0.01
CA TYR A 131 -7.31 -0.32 -0.19
C TYR A 131 -6.17 -0.11 -1.19
N THR A 132 -5.23 -1.06 -1.25
CA THR A 132 -4.26 -1.20 -2.34
C THR A 132 -4.12 -2.67 -2.70
N GLY A 133 -4.51 -3.06 -3.92
CA GLY A 133 -4.55 -4.46 -4.36
C GLY A 133 -3.20 -5.05 -4.72
N ASP A 134 -2.31 -4.24 -5.27
CA ASP A 134 -1.00 -4.67 -5.78
C ASP A 134 0.14 -4.26 -4.85
N SER A 135 1.34 -4.76 -5.14
CA SER A 135 2.57 -4.31 -4.49
C SER A 135 3.13 -3.06 -5.18
N GLY A 136 3.91 -2.25 -4.46
CA GLY A 136 4.58 -1.08 -5.01
C GLY A 136 3.66 0.14 -5.23
N ASN A 137 2.55 0.20 -4.54
CA ASN A 137 1.62 1.33 -4.66
C ASN A 137 2.20 2.62 -4.08
N THR A 138 1.89 3.72 -4.75
CA THR A 138 2.29 5.09 -4.33
C THR A 138 1.15 5.86 -3.65
N GLY A 139 -0.04 5.28 -3.57
CA GLY A 139 -1.23 5.86 -2.93
C GLY A 139 -2.29 4.80 -2.71
N GLU A 140 -3.30 5.14 -1.94
CA GLU A 140 -4.44 4.27 -1.65
C GLU A 140 -5.61 4.54 -2.61
N THR A 141 -6.45 3.52 -2.86
CA THR A 141 -7.63 3.58 -3.73
C THR A 141 -8.88 3.55 -2.86
N PRO A 142 -9.85 4.46 -3.07
CA PRO A 142 -11.10 4.45 -2.33
C PRO A 142 -11.96 3.23 -2.68
N CYS A 143 -12.70 2.71 -1.70
CA CYS A 143 -13.76 1.74 -1.96
C CYS A 143 -14.84 2.38 -2.82
N GLU A 144 -15.24 1.71 -3.89
CA GLU A 144 -16.33 2.14 -4.76
C GLU A 144 -17.71 1.96 -4.09
N GLY A 145 -18.72 2.60 -4.64
CA GLY A 145 -20.11 2.40 -4.21
C GLY A 145 -20.49 0.92 -4.24
N GLY A 146 -21.23 0.47 -3.24
CA GLY A 146 -21.54 -0.95 -3.01
C GLY A 146 -20.48 -1.72 -2.22
N THR A 147 -19.33 -1.07 -1.90
CA THR A 147 -18.26 -1.71 -1.13
C THR A 147 -17.80 -0.85 0.05
N TYR A 148 -17.24 -1.49 1.07
CA TYR A 148 -16.78 -0.81 2.28
C TYR A 148 -15.54 -1.47 2.88
N GLN A 149 -14.77 -0.72 3.69
CA GLN A 149 -13.63 -1.28 4.42
C GLN A 149 -13.47 -0.64 5.80
N PRO A 150 -13.76 -1.38 6.90
CA PRO A 150 -13.64 -0.86 8.26
C PRO A 150 -12.21 -0.77 8.79
N ASN A 151 -11.29 -1.55 8.24
CA ASN A 151 -9.96 -1.73 8.80
C ASN A 151 -8.87 -1.07 7.94
N PRO A 152 -7.80 -0.55 8.55
CA PRO A 152 -6.63 -0.11 7.81
C PRO A 152 -5.83 -1.29 7.26
N GLY A 153 -4.91 -1.01 6.35
CA GLY A 153 -3.95 -1.99 5.84
C GLY A 153 -4.55 -3.09 4.96
N GLN A 154 -5.66 -2.82 4.28
CA GLN A 154 -6.37 -3.83 3.51
C GLN A 154 -6.07 -3.77 2.02
N SER A 155 -6.07 -4.96 1.41
CA SER A 155 -5.82 -5.12 -0.03
C SER A 155 -7.08 -5.15 -0.90
N SER A 156 -8.27 -5.10 -0.29
CA SER A 156 -9.57 -5.09 -0.99
C SER A 156 -10.67 -4.55 -0.11
N CYS A 157 -11.80 -4.16 -0.71
CA CYS A 157 -13.01 -3.79 0.00
C CYS A 157 -14.00 -4.96 0.05
N PHE A 158 -14.86 -4.99 1.07
CA PHE A 158 -15.97 -5.94 1.21
C PHE A 158 -17.18 -5.44 0.42
N SER A 159 -17.89 -6.32 -0.25
CA SER A 159 -19.19 -5.99 -0.86
C SER A 159 -20.29 -5.90 0.20
N ALA A 160 -21.17 -4.92 0.09
CA ALA A 160 -22.37 -4.84 0.89
C ALA A 160 -23.22 -6.10 0.68
N SER A 161 -23.75 -6.66 1.77
CA SER A 161 -24.60 -7.86 1.77
C SER A 161 -26.02 -7.55 1.28
N PRO A 162 -26.77 -8.56 0.78
CA PRO A 162 -28.21 -8.37 0.57
C PRO A 162 -28.91 -7.79 1.81
N GLY A 163 -29.87 -6.89 1.58
CA GLY A 163 -30.50 -6.09 2.63
C GLY A 163 -29.72 -4.83 3.03
N HIS A 164 -28.52 -4.63 2.48
CA HIS A 164 -27.64 -3.50 2.81
C HIS A 164 -27.18 -2.77 1.55
N LYS A 165 -26.65 -1.57 1.77
CA LYS A 165 -25.98 -0.72 0.81
C LYS A 165 -24.66 -0.18 1.37
N ALA A 166 -23.77 0.31 0.52
CA ALA A 166 -22.59 1.02 0.95
C ALA A 166 -22.28 2.17 -0.02
N SER A 167 -22.17 3.39 0.49
CA SER A 167 -21.74 4.54 -0.28
C SER A 167 -20.23 4.48 -0.56
N PRO A 168 -19.70 5.21 -1.56
CA PRO A 168 -18.25 5.29 -1.78
C PRO A 168 -17.50 5.69 -0.50
N ASN A 169 -16.32 5.10 -0.30
CA ASN A 169 -15.45 5.29 0.89
C ASN A 169 -16.08 4.88 2.23
N SER A 170 -17.14 4.07 2.22
CA SER A 170 -17.79 3.66 3.46
C SER A 170 -16.88 2.79 4.33
N LEU A 171 -17.04 2.98 5.65
CA LEU A 171 -16.40 2.15 6.67
C LEU A 171 -17.24 0.92 7.02
N GLN A 172 -18.53 0.95 6.69
CA GLN A 172 -19.51 -0.10 6.99
C GLN A 172 -20.60 -0.11 5.93
N GLN A 173 -21.37 -1.17 5.91
CA GLN A 173 -22.63 -1.23 5.15
C GLN A 173 -23.77 -0.72 6.01
N ASP A 174 -24.77 -0.10 5.38
CA ASP A 174 -25.98 0.40 6.01
C ASP A 174 -27.18 -0.45 5.59
N GLU A 175 -28.10 -0.74 6.53
CA GLU A 175 -29.33 -1.47 6.24
C GLU A 175 -30.25 -0.67 5.31
N CYS A 176 -30.90 -1.34 4.36
CA CYS A 176 -31.98 -0.77 3.59
C CYS A 176 -33.11 -0.35 4.52
N THR A 177 -33.63 0.87 4.32
CA THR A 177 -34.75 1.39 5.13
C THR A 177 -36.10 0.81 4.65
N PRO A 178 -37.14 0.78 5.49
CA PRO A 178 -38.49 0.41 5.06
C PRO A 178 -38.92 1.15 3.79
N GLY A 179 -39.59 0.45 2.89
CA GLY A 179 -39.89 0.93 1.53
C GLY A 179 -38.81 0.58 0.50
N THR A 180 -37.65 0.09 0.95
CA THR A 180 -36.52 -0.27 0.09
C THR A 180 -36.01 -1.68 0.38
N TYR A 181 -35.27 -2.28 -0.56
CA TYR A 181 -34.69 -3.61 -0.40
C TYR A 181 -33.40 -3.75 -1.21
N SER A 182 -32.60 -4.77 -0.89
CA SER A 182 -31.45 -5.17 -1.67
C SER A 182 -31.41 -6.69 -1.78
N ASP A 183 -31.58 -7.22 -2.98
CA ASP A 183 -31.62 -8.66 -3.29
C ASP A 183 -30.26 -9.22 -3.74
N GLU A 184 -29.26 -8.38 -3.89
CA GLU A 184 -27.93 -8.74 -4.37
C GLU A 184 -26.81 -8.08 -3.55
N PHE A 185 -25.59 -8.57 -3.73
CA PHE A 185 -24.41 -8.00 -3.11
C PHE A 185 -23.95 -6.74 -3.87
N GLY A 186 -23.29 -5.83 -3.16
CA GLY A 186 -22.56 -4.73 -3.76
C GLY A 186 -23.44 -3.58 -4.27
N LEU A 187 -24.60 -3.36 -3.68
CA LEU A 187 -25.44 -2.20 -4.03
C LEU A 187 -24.94 -0.93 -3.34
N GLU A 188 -24.77 0.13 -4.12
CA GLU A 188 -24.51 1.47 -3.62
C GLU A 188 -25.75 2.10 -3.00
N GLU A 189 -26.94 1.84 -3.58
CA GLU A 189 -28.24 2.30 -3.11
C GLU A 189 -29.23 1.15 -3.10
N CYS A 190 -30.09 1.12 -2.08
CA CYS A 190 -31.19 0.15 -2.03
C CYS A 190 -32.22 0.43 -3.12
N LYS A 191 -32.81 -0.62 -3.69
CA LYS A 191 -33.92 -0.56 -4.65
C LYS A 191 -35.20 -0.15 -3.93
N LEU A 192 -35.99 0.73 -4.52
CA LEU A 192 -37.33 1.02 -4.05
C LEU A 192 -38.23 -0.19 -4.25
N ALA A 193 -39.13 -0.48 -3.32
CA ALA A 193 -40.22 -1.43 -3.58
C ALA A 193 -41.02 -0.97 -4.79
N ASP A 194 -41.34 -1.89 -5.72
CA ASP A 194 -42.05 -1.60 -6.95
C ASP A 194 -43.53 -1.24 -6.67
N PRO A 195 -44.21 -0.53 -7.59
CA PRO A 195 -45.67 -0.43 -7.52
C PRO A 195 -46.30 -1.81 -7.42
N GLY A 196 -47.29 -1.95 -6.54
CA GLY A 196 -47.93 -3.24 -6.18
C GLY A 196 -47.21 -4.00 -5.07
N TYR A 197 -46.04 -3.48 -4.59
CA TYR A 197 -45.25 -4.11 -3.54
C TYR A 197 -44.91 -3.12 -2.42
N TYR A 198 -44.47 -3.67 -1.28
CA TYR A 198 -44.03 -2.90 -0.12
C TYR A 198 -42.92 -3.65 0.66
N THR A 199 -42.21 -2.95 1.53
CA THR A 199 -41.30 -3.54 2.52
C THR A 199 -41.45 -2.82 3.84
N THR A 200 -41.55 -3.56 4.97
CA THR A 200 -41.76 -3.01 6.33
C THR A 200 -40.46 -2.94 7.13
N ASP A 201 -39.56 -3.86 6.87
CA ASP A 201 -38.41 -4.12 7.72
C ASP A 201 -37.16 -3.42 7.22
N PHE A 202 -36.30 -3.04 8.15
CA PHE A 202 -34.92 -2.69 7.82
C PHE A 202 -34.17 -3.92 7.31
N GLY A 203 -33.24 -3.72 6.41
CA GLY A 203 -32.43 -4.81 5.86
C GLY A 203 -33.22 -5.79 4.98
N ALA A 204 -34.37 -5.36 4.43
CA ALA A 204 -35.18 -6.21 3.55
C ALA A 204 -34.37 -6.67 2.32
N THR A 205 -34.44 -7.98 2.04
CA THR A 205 -33.81 -8.60 0.87
C THR A 205 -34.78 -8.86 -0.27
N THR A 206 -36.08 -8.71 -0.01
CA THR A 206 -37.16 -8.92 -0.99
C THR A 206 -38.30 -7.95 -0.69
N GLN A 207 -39.14 -7.68 -1.69
CA GLN A 207 -40.38 -6.93 -1.54
C GLN A 207 -41.58 -7.86 -1.42
N THR A 208 -42.64 -7.44 -0.70
CA THR A 208 -43.85 -8.18 -0.48
C THR A 208 -44.96 -7.65 -1.39
N PRO A 209 -45.68 -8.52 -2.17
CA PRO A 209 -46.80 -8.07 -2.98
C PRO A 209 -48.01 -7.71 -2.14
N CYS A 210 -48.77 -6.70 -2.57
CA CYS A 210 -50.06 -6.38 -2.03
C CYS A 210 -51.03 -7.58 -2.19
N LEU A 211 -51.89 -7.83 -1.19
CA LEU A 211 -52.86 -8.89 -1.24
C LEU A 211 -54.08 -8.52 -2.09
N PRO A 212 -54.86 -9.51 -2.57
CA PRO A 212 -56.14 -9.21 -3.22
C PRO A 212 -57.04 -8.32 -2.30
N GLY A 213 -57.62 -7.30 -2.91
CA GLY A 213 -58.35 -6.24 -2.19
C GLY A 213 -57.49 -5.07 -1.76
N GLU A 214 -56.19 -5.09 -2.06
CA GLU A 214 -55.24 -4.02 -1.81
C GLU A 214 -54.47 -3.66 -3.06
N TYR A 215 -53.89 -2.46 -3.11
CA TYR A 215 -53.05 -1.97 -4.20
C TYR A 215 -52.00 -0.98 -3.68
N GLN A 216 -50.96 -0.73 -4.51
CA GLN A 216 -49.97 0.31 -4.22
C GLN A 216 -49.48 0.95 -5.52
N PRO A 217 -49.88 2.19 -5.84
CA PRO A 217 -49.52 2.85 -7.09
C PRO A 217 -48.11 3.45 -7.11
N THR A 218 -47.53 3.73 -5.96
CA THR A 218 -46.26 4.43 -5.85
C THR A 218 -45.14 3.52 -5.35
N PRO A 219 -43.92 3.63 -5.91
CA PRO A 219 -42.79 2.83 -5.42
C PRO A 219 -42.33 3.30 -4.03
N GLY A 220 -41.55 2.47 -3.36
CA GLY A 220 -40.88 2.82 -2.10
C GLY A 220 -41.79 2.86 -0.89
N GLN A 221 -42.92 2.15 -0.90
CA GLN A 221 -43.92 2.19 0.18
C GLN A 221 -43.72 1.07 1.20
N THR A 222 -44.26 1.35 2.40
CA THR A 222 -44.16 0.42 3.54
C THR A 222 -45.46 -0.35 3.80
N SER A 223 -46.54 -0.07 3.04
CA SER A 223 -47.86 -0.72 3.16
C SER A 223 -48.63 -0.61 1.89
N CYS A 224 -49.62 -1.46 1.72
CA CYS A 224 -50.63 -1.37 0.67
C CYS A 224 -51.84 -0.58 1.11
N ILE A 225 -52.66 -0.13 0.18
CA ILE A 225 -53.87 0.65 0.34
C ILE A 225 -55.05 -0.26 0.02
N ALA A 226 -56.07 -0.32 0.89
CA ALA A 226 -57.28 -1.05 0.58
C ALA A 226 -58.04 -0.42 -0.59
N THR A 227 -58.62 -1.25 -1.47
CA THR A 227 -59.44 -0.77 -2.57
C THR A 227 -60.71 -0.06 -2.05
N TYR A 228 -61.13 1.01 -2.80
CA TYR A 228 -62.33 1.76 -2.46
C TYR A 228 -63.61 0.97 -2.72
N PRO A 229 -64.71 1.31 -2.09
CA PRO A 229 -66.01 0.70 -2.41
C PRO A 229 -66.33 0.80 -3.88
N GLY A 230 -66.73 -0.32 -4.50
CA GLY A 230 -67.01 -0.40 -5.93
C GLY A 230 -65.82 -0.72 -6.81
N HIS A 231 -64.61 -0.86 -6.21
CA HIS A 231 -63.39 -1.27 -6.92
C HIS A 231 -62.92 -2.60 -6.32
N TYR A 232 -62.17 -3.36 -7.10
CA TYR A 232 -61.58 -4.62 -6.64
C TYR A 232 -60.18 -4.82 -7.24
N SER A 233 -59.36 -5.53 -6.52
CA SER A 233 -58.06 -6.04 -6.96
C SER A 233 -58.11 -7.56 -6.74
N SER A 234 -58.04 -8.34 -7.83
CA SER A 234 -58.10 -9.80 -7.78
C SER A 234 -56.74 -10.49 -7.72
N GLU A 235 -55.68 -9.79 -8.11
CA GLU A 235 -54.35 -10.35 -8.25
C GLU A 235 -53.41 -9.73 -7.17
N PRO A 236 -52.52 -10.55 -6.61
CA PRO A 236 -51.42 -10.01 -5.78
C PRO A 236 -50.51 -9.08 -6.59
N GLY A 237 -49.90 -8.08 -5.93
CA GLY A 237 -48.98 -7.16 -6.59
C GLY A 237 -49.65 -6.15 -7.50
N THR A 238 -50.90 -5.80 -7.27
CA THR A 238 -51.66 -4.84 -8.08
C THR A 238 -51.18 -3.41 -7.79
N ALA A 239 -50.86 -2.67 -8.85
CA ALA A 239 -50.41 -1.26 -8.78
C ALA A 239 -51.58 -0.26 -8.83
N HIS A 240 -52.78 -0.68 -9.21
CA HIS A 240 -53.94 0.21 -9.43
C HIS A 240 -55.28 -0.51 -9.24
#